data_e7aadba07af16f9e77598e801b385e74
#
_entry.id   e7aadba07af16f9e77598e801b385e74
#
_cell.length_a   1.000
_cell.length_b   1.000
_cell.length_c   1.000
_cell.angle_alpha   90.00
_cell.angle_beta   90.00
_cell.angle_gamma   90.00
#
_symmetry.space_group_name_H-M   'P 1'
#
loop_
_entity.id
_entity.type
_entity.pdbx_description
1 polymer ?
#
loop_
_entity_poly.entity_id
_entity_poly.type
_entity_poly.pdbx_seq_one_letter_code
_entity_poly.pdbx_strand_id
1 'polypeptide(L)'
;MENEKFAGYKAALGAFLVIFVNIGVCTTLGVFIAQLASFSGWSLSACVIIGTINTIVNLLLSLVAIPVAKKIGYRWTMLISILAVALHVNMYCFATPGQNVGTLICFYIGGALASVAIAFGSHAVCSGLIAEWFLDSHQREKVTGTVLSGAGFGAAIWVFLAGQLFKYFTWQQCYRIITVIALVFGLIAVLFLIRTPKEVGQLPMPAKEENDTVTDPSKLPGVTHKAALKSGSFWLLVIGMLCSVTACSAIISYAAAYWQGLGMSATASSNWTAVYLLISSLSLLIAGAVFKKLKSSGYTLLTHICMIACFALMLVWGANSSSFIMVLIVVTAGVCYPIDAAFPSMVAHGIFGPKEIALIIGNLMTAVYAGQLISSLLTSAVLATPGGFNTLWIVFGAVSIVGMVLVMLSIATSPLKKLNKAASAAN
;
A
#
# COMPACT_ATOMS: atom_id res chain seq x y z
N MET A 1 -38.50 -22.16 6.81
CA MET A 1 -37.16 -21.86 6.21
C MET A 1 -36.54 -20.83 7.12
N GLU A 2 -35.61 -21.27 7.95
CA GLU A 2 -34.88 -20.42 8.87
C GLU A 2 -34.23 -19.25 8.10
N ASN A 3 -34.25 -18.07 8.71
CA ASN A 3 -33.56 -16.87 8.25
C ASN A 3 -32.04 -17.14 8.18
N GLU A 4 -31.58 -17.85 7.17
CA GLU A 4 -30.14 -17.94 6.94
C GLU A 4 -29.60 -16.53 6.68
N LYS A 5 -28.84 -16.03 7.65
CA LYS A 5 -28.18 -14.72 7.55
C LYS A 5 -27.35 -14.66 6.28
N PHE A 6 -27.50 -13.62 5.49
CA PHE A 6 -26.76 -13.40 4.25
C PHE A 6 -25.25 -13.59 4.45
N ALA A 7 -24.69 -14.59 3.75
CA ALA A 7 -23.30 -15.02 3.96
C ALA A 7 -22.27 -14.04 3.37
N GLY A 8 -22.69 -13.08 2.52
CA GLY A 8 -21.82 -12.09 1.92
C GLY A 8 -21.05 -11.23 2.94
N TYR A 9 -21.68 -10.91 4.08
CA TYR A 9 -20.97 -10.15 5.14
C TYR A 9 -19.94 -11.02 5.89
N LYS A 10 -20.17 -12.34 6.00
CA LYS A 10 -19.15 -13.26 6.53
C LYS A 10 -17.96 -13.35 5.58
N ALA A 11 -18.21 -13.44 4.27
CA ALA A 11 -17.15 -13.42 3.26
C ALA A 11 -16.37 -12.09 3.28
N ALA A 12 -17.04 -10.96 3.49
CA ALA A 12 -16.40 -9.65 3.65
C ALA A 12 -15.50 -9.60 4.90
N LEU A 13 -15.95 -10.12 6.04
CA LEU A 13 -15.12 -10.24 7.24
C LEU A 13 -13.90 -11.14 7.00
N GLY A 14 -14.09 -12.26 6.29
CA GLY A 14 -12.99 -13.14 5.89
C GLY A 14 -11.95 -12.41 5.02
N ALA A 15 -12.39 -11.66 4.01
CA ALA A 15 -11.53 -10.87 3.14
C ALA A 15 -10.79 -9.75 3.92
N PHE A 16 -11.47 -9.09 4.87
CA PHE A 16 -10.84 -8.13 5.77
C PHE A 16 -9.71 -8.78 6.58
N LEU A 17 -9.95 -9.95 7.18
CA LEU A 17 -8.94 -10.67 7.97
C LEU A 17 -7.76 -11.13 7.11
N VAL A 18 -8.01 -11.56 5.87
CA VAL A 18 -6.93 -11.94 4.94
C VAL A 18 -6.03 -10.74 4.63
N ILE A 19 -6.59 -9.58 4.29
CA ILE A 19 -5.81 -8.35 4.06
C ILE A 19 -5.10 -7.90 5.33
N PHE A 20 -5.80 -7.93 6.47
CA PHE A 20 -5.27 -7.58 7.78
C PHE A 20 -4.01 -8.40 8.12
N VAL A 21 -4.05 -9.70 7.85
CA VAL A 21 -2.90 -10.60 8.08
C VAL A 21 -1.81 -10.36 7.05
N ASN A 22 -2.13 -10.45 5.75
CA ASN A 22 -1.13 -10.43 4.69
C ASN A 22 -0.34 -9.12 4.63
N ILE A 23 -1.04 -8.01 4.47
CA ILE A 23 -0.38 -6.70 4.37
C ILE A 23 0.19 -6.30 5.72
N GLY A 24 -0.55 -6.59 6.81
CA GLY A 24 -0.10 -6.25 8.14
C GLY A 24 1.21 -6.93 8.53
N VAL A 25 1.31 -8.24 8.35
CA VAL A 25 2.54 -8.99 8.68
C VAL A 25 3.69 -8.59 7.75
N CYS A 26 3.45 -8.46 6.44
CA CYS A 26 4.50 -8.06 5.51
C CYS A 26 5.06 -6.66 5.83
N THR A 27 4.24 -5.74 6.33
CA THR A 27 4.68 -4.39 6.75
C THR A 27 5.63 -4.41 7.94
N THR A 28 5.62 -5.46 8.77
CA THR A 28 6.54 -5.57 9.91
C THR A 28 8.01 -5.60 9.50
N LEU A 29 8.34 -6.01 8.27
CA LEU A 29 9.71 -6.01 7.78
C LEU A 29 10.42 -4.67 8.00
N GLY A 30 9.71 -3.55 7.87
CA GLY A 30 10.28 -2.21 8.07
C GLY A 30 10.89 -2.01 9.47
N VAL A 31 10.34 -2.64 10.51
CA VAL A 31 10.88 -2.57 11.88
C VAL A 31 11.87 -3.68 12.19
N PHE A 32 11.83 -4.80 11.47
CA PHE A 32 12.77 -5.91 11.65
C PHE A 32 14.04 -5.79 10.81
N ILE A 33 14.05 -5.01 9.72
CA ILE A 33 15.16 -4.98 8.77
C ILE A 33 16.51 -4.59 9.41
N ALA A 34 16.48 -3.67 10.37
CA ALA A 34 17.67 -3.29 11.13
C ALA A 34 18.20 -4.44 12.00
N GLN A 35 17.30 -5.24 12.58
CA GLN A 35 17.64 -6.44 13.36
C GLN A 35 18.24 -7.53 12.47
N LEU A 36 17.68 -7.73 11.28
CA LEU A 36 18.19 -8.68 10.28
C LEU A 36 19.62 -8.30 9.86
N ALA A 37 19.85 -7.01 9.56
CA ALA A 37 21.18 -6.51 9.19
C ALA A 37 22.18 -6.67 10.31
N SER A 38 21.85 -6.25 11.53
CA SER A 38 22.72 -6.36 12.71
C SER A 38 23.08 -7.81 13.03
N PHE A 39 22.09 -8.73 12.99
CA PHE A 39 22.31 -10.14 13.31
C PHE A 39 23.15 -10.86 12.25
N SER A 40 22.88 -10.62 10.98
CA SER A 40 23.55 -11.29 9.87
C SER A 40 24.91 -10.71 9.53
N GLY A 41 25.24 -9.52 10.05
CA GLY A 41 26.47 -8.77 9.69
C GLY A 41 26.48 -8.22 8.26
N TRP A 42 25.39 -8.41 7.48
CA TRP A 42 25.24 -7.79 6.18
C TRP A 42 24.90 -6.31 6.31
N SER A 43 25.31 -5.51 5.33
CA SER A 43 24.96 -4.09 5.31
C SER A 43 23.44 -3.90 5.19
N LEU A 44 22.92 -2.81 5.74
CA LEU A 44 21.51 -2.47 5.61
C LEU A 44 21.09 -2.33 4.13
N SER A 45 21.99 -1.82 3.26
CA SER A 45 21.74 -1.74 1.82
C SER A 45 21.51 -3.11 1.17
N ALA A 46 22.25 -4.14 1.58
CA ALA A 46 22.01 -5.52 1.11
C ALA A 46 20.66 -6.06 1.60
N CYS A 47 20.27 -5.76 2.84
CA CYS A 47 18.97 -6.18 3.37
C CYS A 47 17.79 -5.45 2.69
N VAL A 48 17.95 -4.19 2.28
CA VAL A 48 16.94 -3.42 1.55
C VAL A 48 16.56 -4.07 0.22
N ILE A 49 17.44 -4.85 -0.42
CA ILE A 49 17.16 -5.60 -1.65
C ILE A 49 15.99 -6.58 -1.46
N ILE A 50 15.69 -7.03 -0.22
CA ILE A 50 14.48 -7.80 0.09
C ILE A 50 13.23 -7.09 -0.43
N GLY A 51 13.12 -5.78 -0.21
CA GLY A 51 12.02 -4.94 -0.70
C GLY A 51 12.00 -4.83 -2.22
N THR A 52 13.16 -4.74 -2.85
CA THR A 52 13.28 -4.74 -4.32
C THR A 52 12.74 -6.03 -4.93
N ILE A 53 13.16 -7.18 -4.41
CA ILE A 53 12.68 -8.50 -4.86
C ILE A 53 11.17 -8.62 -4.63
N ASN A 54 10.71 -8.20 -3.44
CA ASN A 54 9.28 -8.18 -3.13
C ASN A 54 8.50 -7.37 -4.19
N THR A 55 8.94 -6.17 -4.52
CA THR A 55 8.22 -5.32 -5.48
C THR A 55 8.20 -5.90 -6.88
N ILE A 56 9.34 -6.44 -7.38
CA ILE A 56 9.43 -7.05 -8.72
C ILE A 56 8.51 -8.27 -8.82
N VAL A 57 8.60 -9.19 -7.86
CA VAL A 57 7.81 -10.43 -7.86
C VAL A 57 6.31 -10.11 -7.67
N ASN A 58 5.97 -9.13 -6.82
CA ASN A 58 4.59 -8.69 -6.62
C ASN A 58 4.00 -8.10 -7.91
N LEU A 59 4.76 -7.28 -8.64
CA LEU A 59 4.33 -6.75 -9.93
C LEU A 59 3.97 -7.86 -10.92
N LEU A 60 4.82 -8.88 -11.05
CA LEU A 60 4.58 -10.01 -11.95
C LEU A 60 3.37 -10.85 -11.50
N LEU A 61 3.28 -11.16 -10.19
CA LEU A 61 2.20 -11.97 -9.65
C LEU A 61 0.85 -11.26 -9.66
N SER A 62 0.82 -9.93 -9.52
CA SER A 62 -0.42 -9.15 -9.55
C SER A 62 -1.15 -9.28 -10.89
N LEU A 63 -0.44 -9.49 -12.00
CA LEU A 63 -1.01 -9.69 -13.32
C LEU A 63 -1.80 -11.00 -13.44
N VAL A 64 -1.41 -12.03 -12.68
CA VAL A 64 -2.02 -13.35 -12.71
C VAL A 64 -2.93 -13.65 -11.52
N ALA A 65 -2.95 -12.79 -10.49
CA ALA A 65 -3.68 -13.04 -9.25
C ALA A 65 -5.20 -13.23 -9.48
N ILE A 66 -5.84 -12.36 -10.25
CA ILE A 66 -7.28 -12.48 -10.58
C ILE A 66 -7.57 -13.67 -11.48
N PRO A 67 -6.84 -13.91 -12.59
CA PRO A 67 -6.96 -15.15 -13.37
C PRO A 67 -6.85 -16.43 -12.53
N VAL A 68 -5.87 -16.48 -11.62
CA VAL A 68 -5.68 -17.61 -10.71
C VAL A 68 -6.89 -17.74 -9.77
N ALA A 69 -7.34 -16.66 -9.15
CA ALA A 69 -8.49 -16.67 -8.24
C ALA A 69 -9.79 -17.14 -8.93
N LYS A 70 -9.98 -16.77 -10.20
CA LYS A 70 -11.12 -17.26 -11.00
C LYS A 70 -11.01 -18.74 -11.36
N LYS A 71 -9.78 -19.27 -11.55
CA LYS A 71 -9.54 -20.66 -11.97
C LYS A 71 -9.61 -21.64 -10.81
N ILE A 72 -8.94 -21.36 -9.68
CA ILE A 72 -8.87 -22.27 -8.53
C ILE A 72 -9.82 -21.90 -7.40
N GLY A 73 -10.49 -20.73 -7.48
CA GLY A 73 -11.38 -20.17 -6.47
C GLY A 73 -10.69 -19.22 -5.50
N TYR A 74 -11.44 -18.24 -5.01
CA TYR A 74 -10.94 -17.22 -4.07
C TYR A 74 -10.41 -17.82 -2.77
N ARG A 75 -11.09 -18.86 -2.26
CA ARG A 75 -10.70 -19.55 -1.03
C ARG A 75 -9.28 -20.15 -1.13
N TRP A 76 -9.00 -20.90 -2.18
CA TRP A 76 -7.71 -21.55 -2.37
C TRP A 76 -6.60 -20.55 -2.66
N THR A 77 -6.89 -19.51 -3.43
CA THR A 77 -5.95 -18.41 -3.69
C THR A 77 -5.55 -17.71 -2.39
N MET A 78 -6.52 -17.39 -1.53
CA MET A 78 -6.26 -16.76 -0.24
C MET A 78 -5.60 -17.72 0.75
N LEU A 79 -5.85 -19.03 0.67
CA LEU A 79 -5.11 -20.02 1.46
C LEU A 79 -3.62 -20.02 1.11
N ILE A 80 -3.30 -20.01 -0.18
CA ILE A 80 -1.90 -19.89 -0.64
C ILE A 80 -1.26 -18.62 -0.09
N SER A 81 -1.99 -17.49 -0.07
CA SER A 81 -1.46 -16.24 0.47
C SER A 81 -1.15 -16.34 1.97
N ILE A 82 -2.03 -16.94 2.78
CA ILE A 82 -1.79 -17.12 4.23
C ILE A 82 -0.61 -18.06 4.50
N LEU A 83 -0.49 -19.15 3.75
CA LEU A 83 0.66 -20.04 3.87
C LEU A 83 1.96 -19.34 3.45
N ALA A 84 1.91 -18.51 2.42
CA ALA A 84 3.05 -17.71 1.97
C ALA A 84 3.50 -16.69 3.03
N VAL A 85 2.58 -16.06 3.79
CA VAL A 85 2.92 -15.22 4.96
C VAL A 85 3.73 -16.01 5.98
N ALA A 86 3.27 -17.19 6.32
CA ALA A 86 3.98 -18.02 7.29
C ALA A 86 5.38 -18.41 6.82
N LEU A 87 5.50 -18.83 5.56
CA LEU A 87 6.79 -19.22 4.96
C LEU A 87 7.73 -18.02 4.84
N HIS A 88 7.26 -16.87 4.38
CA HIS A 88 8.03 -15.63 4.23
C HIS A 88 8.73 -15.25 5.54
N VAL A 89 7.98 -15.17 6.63
CA VAL A 89 8.52 -14.77 7.94
C VAL A 89 9.50 -15.82 8.46
N ASN A 90 9.20 -17.11 8.29
CA ASN A 90 10.09 -18.18 8.74
C ASN A 90 11.38 -18.27 7.92
N MET A 91 11.39 -17.87 6.63
CA MET A 91 12.64 -17.80 5.85
C MET A 91 13.68 -16.90 6.51
N TYR A 92 13.27 -15.79 7.10
CA TYR A 92 14.18 -14.92 7.83
C TYR A 92 14.76 -15.61 9.08
N CYS A 93 14.00 -16.47 9.75
CA CYS A 93 14.43 -17.17 10.96
C CYS A 93 15.52 -18.24 10.72
N PHE A 94 15.79 -18.61 9.47
CA PHE A 94 16.91 -19.49 9.10
C PHE A 94 18.26 -18.74 9.00
N ALA A 95 18.27 -17.42 9.23
CA ALA A 95 19.50 -16.65 9.24
C ALA A 95 20.49 -17.14 10.30
N THR A 96 21.75 -17.19 9.91
CA THR A 96 22.89 -17.47 10.79
C THR A 96 23.71 -16.19 11.04
N PRO A 97 24.35 -16.04 12.18
CA PRO A 97 25.24 -14.91 12.42
C PRO A 97 26.44 -14.91 11.46
N GLY A 98 26.92 -13.70 11.14
CA GLY A 98 28.03 -13.51 10.21
C GLY A 98 27.55 -13.40 8.75
N GLN A 99 28.42 -12.86 7.88
CA GLN A 99 28.14 -12.62 6.46
C GLN A 99 28.06 -13.91 5.65
N ASN A 100 27.05 -14.72 5.92
CA ASN A 100 26.81 -15.97 5.20
C ASN A 100 25.89 -15.70 3.99
N VAL A 101 26.32 -16.10 2.80
CA VAL A 101 25.54 -15.97 1.57
C VAL A 101 24.21 -16.74 1.65
N GLY A 102 24.18 -17.89 2.32
CA GLY A 102 22.96 -18.67 2.56
C GLY A 102 21.90 -17.87 3.33
N THR A 103 22.31 -17.08 4.33
CA THR A 103 21.43 -16.15 5.05
C THR A 103 20.82 -15.11 4.12
N LEU A 104 21.63 -14.53 3.24
CA LEU A 104 21.15 -13.52 2.28
C LEU A 104 20.15 -14.12 1.28
N ILE A 105 20.41 -15.34 0.80
CA ILE A 105 19.50 -16.10 -0.06
C ILE A 105 18.16 -16.33 0.67
N CYS A 106 18.18 -16.75 1.95
CA CYS A 106 16.95 -16.92 2.74
C CYS A 106 16.17 -15.60 2.86
N PHE A 107 16.84 -14.47 3.03
CA PHE A 107 16.21 -13.17 3.07
C PHE A 107 15.52 -12.83 1.74
N TYR A 108 16.17 -13.08 0.62
CA TYR A 108 15.62 -12.80 -0.70
C TYR A 108 14.47 -13.74 -1.08
N ILE A 109 14.56 -15.01 -0.71
CA ILE A 109 13.44 -15.96 -0.85
C ILE A 109 12.26 -15.50 0.02
N GLY A 110 12.53 -15.07 1.26
CA GLY A 110 11.50 -14.49 2.13
C GLY A 110 10.82 -13.29 1.48
N GLY A 111 11.56 -12.37 0.85
CA GLY A 111 11.01 -11.26 0.09
C GLY A 111 10.13 -11.69 -1.08
N ALA A 112 10.52 -12.72 -1.83
CA ALA A 112 9.72 -13.28 -2.92
C ALA A 112 8.42 -13.94 -2.39
N LEU A 113 8.49 -14.66 -1.28
CA LEU A 113 7.31 -15.26 -0.64
C LEU A 113 6.34 -14.21 -0.08
N ALA A 114 6.85 -13.08 0.44
CA ALA A 114 6.01 -11.95 0.82
C ALA A 114 5.20 -11.42 -0.37
N SER A 115 5.76 -11.44 -1.58
CA SER A 115 5.07 -11.05 -2.80
C SER A 115 3.92 -12.00 -3.14
N VAL A 116 4.12 -13.30 -2.95
CA VAL A 116 3.04 -14.30 -3.13
C VAL A 116 1.89 -14.01 -2.15
N ALA A 117 2.22 -13.71 -0.89
CA ALA A 117 1.23 -13.35 0.12
C ALA A 117 0.45 -12.09 -0.28
N ILE A 118 1.15 -11.03 -0.65
CA ILE A 118 0.54 -9.76 -1.02
C ILE A 118 -0.30 -9.90 -2.30
N ALA A 119 0.20 -10.55 -3.35
CA ALA A 119 -0.50 -10.67 -4.62
C ALA A 119 -1.79 -11.49 -4.52
N PHE A 120 -1.75 -12.65 -3.85
CA PHE A 120 -2.89 -13.57 -3.74
C PHE A 120 -3.85 -13.24 -2.59
N GLY A 121 -3.43 -12.41 -1.61
CA GLY A 121 -4.29 -11.79 -0.62
C GLY A 121 -4.53 -10.30 -0.90
N SER A 122 -4.39 -9.86 -2.16
CA SER A 122 -4.40 -8.46 -2.58
C SER A 122 -5.76 -7.78 -2.45
N HIS A 123 -5.72 -6.46 -2.48
CA HIS A 123 -6.91 -5.62 -2.63
C HIS A 123 -7.78 -6.05 -3.83
N ALA A 124 -7.15 -6.43 -4.96
CA ALA A 124 -7.85 -6.85 -6.18
C ALA A 124 -8.58 -8.19 -5.99
N VAL A 125 -7.93 -9.19 -5.38
CA VAL A 125 -8.54 -10.51 -5.13
C VAL A 125 -9.70 -10.39 -4.14
N CYS A 126 -9.51 -9.62 -3.06
CA CYS A 126 -10.57 -9.38 -2.07
C CYS A 126 -11.75 -8.60 -2.65
N SER A 127 -11.49 -7.55 -3.44
CA SER A 127 -12.54 -6.80 -4.14
C SER A 127 -13.28 -7.67 -5.15
N GLY A 128 -12.57 -8.60 -5.82
CA GLY A 128 -13.18 -9.59 -6.72
C GLY A 128 -14.19 -10.51 -6.00
N LEU A 129 -13.82 -11.01 -4.82
CA LEU A 129 -14.74 -11.79 -3.99
C LEU A 129 -15.98 -10.97 -3.58
N ILE A 130 -15.78 -9.72 -3.15
CA ILE A 130 -16.90 -8.84 -2.75
C ILE A 130 -17.82 -8.54 -3.93
N ALA A 131 -17.26 -8.38 -5.14
CA ALA A 131 -18.06 -8.15 -6.34
C ALA A 131 -18.96 -9.35 -6.72
N GLU A 132 -18.62 -10.58 -6.34
CA GLU A 132 -19.50 -11.74 -6.51
C GLU A 132 -20.69 -11.76 -5.54
N TRP A 133 -20.55 -11.16 -4.36
CA TRP A 133 -21.60 -11.10 -3.35
C TRP A 133 -22.53 -9.90 -3.43
N PHE A 134 -22.00 -8.75 -3.89
CA PHE A 134 -22.71 -7.47 -3.90
C PHE A 134 -22.80 -6.93 -5.32
N LEU A 135 -23.96 -7.09 -5.96
CA LEU A 135 -24.22 -6.57 -7.31
C LEU A 135 -24.58 -5.10 -7.28
N ASP A 136 -25.20 -4.61 -6.19
CA ASP A 136 -25.44 -3.19 -5.94
C ASP A 136 -24.12 -2.43 -5.83
N SER A 137 -23.89 -1.46 -6.70
CA SER A 137 -22.67 -0.66 -6.77
C SER A 137 -22.38 0.07 -5.46
N HIS A 138 -23.39 0.68 -4.84
CA HIS A 138 -23.23 1.47 -3.60
C HIS A 138 -22.87 0.60 -2.40
N GLN A 139 -23.54 -0.54 -2.23
CA GLN A 139 -23.23 -1.49 -1.16
C GLN A 139 -21.86 -2.14 -1.38
N ARG A 140 -21.53 -2.50 -2.62
CA ARG A 140 -20.24 -3.05 -3.00
C ARG A 140 -19.10 -2.09 -2.66
N GLU A 141 -19.19 -0.81 -3.02
CA GLU A 141 -18.17 0.20 -2.71
C GLU A 141 -17.98 0.37 -1.20
N LYS A 142 -19.07 0.45 -0.43
CA LYS A 142 -19.02 0.57 1.02
C LYS A 142 -18.35 -0.65 1.67
N VAL A 143 -18.75 -1.86 1.29
CA VAL A 143 -18.19 -3.10 1.83
C VAL A 143 -16.73 -3.26 1.41
N THR A 144 -16.42 -2.98 0.14
CA THR A 144 -15.02 -3.01 -0.36
C THR A 144 -14.15 -2.05 0.43
N GLY A 145 -14.57 -0.80 0.62
CA GLY A 145 -13.82 0.18 1.42
C GLY A 145 -13.53 -0.32 2.84
N THR A 146 -14.54 -0.93 3.49
CA THR A 146 -14.36 -1.53 4.81
C THR A 146 -13.36 -2.68 4.79
N VAL A 147 -13.44 -3.57 3.80
CA VAL A 147 -12.51 -4.71 3.65
C VAL A 147 -11.08 -4.22 3.43
N LEU A 148 -10.90 -3.24 2.56
CA LEU A 148 -9.56 -2.71 2.22
C LEU A 148 -8.92 -1.94 3.37
N SER A 149 -9.71 -1.37 4.29
CA SER A 149 -9.16 -0.73 5.51
C SER A 149 -8.41 -1.71 6.41
N GLY A 150 -8.65 -3.01 6.27
CA GLY A 150 -7.89 -4.07 6.93
C GLY A 150 -6.38 -4.00 6.70
N ALA A 151 -5.94 -3.46 5.56
CA ALA A 151 -4.51 -3.27 5.27
C ALA A 151 -3.85 -2.30 6.25
N GLY A 152 -4.42 -1.13 6.43
CA GLY A 152 -3.85 -0.10 7.29
C GLY A 152 -3.95 -0.44 8.77
N PHE A 153 -5.12 -0.89 9.23
CA PHE A 153 -5.29 -1.34 10.61
C PHE A 153 -4.42 -2.56 10.92
N GLY A 154 -4.30 -3.50 9.96
CA GLY A 154 -3.41 -4.64 10.08
C GLY A 154 -1.96 -4.20 10.24
N ALA A 155 -1.47 -3.34 9.35
CA ALA A 155 -0.11 -2.82 9.43
C ALA A 155 0.18 -2.18 10.80
N ALA A 156 -0.71 -1.32 11.30
CA ALA A 156 -0.54 -0.67 12.59
C ALA A 156 -0.51 -1.68 13.76
N ILE A 157 -1.46 -2.63 13.80
CA ILE A 157 -1.59 -3.59 14.89
C ILE A 157 -0.43 -4.59 14.90
N TRP A 158 -0.03 -5.15 13.74
CA TRP A 158 1.07 -6.10 13.68
C TRP A 158 2.41 -5.47 14.00
N VAL A 159 2.66 -4.23 13.55
CA VAL A 159 3.87 -3.48 13.90
C VAL A 159 3.89 -3.14 15.39
N PHE A 160 2.76 -2.72 15.97
CA PHE A 160 2.66 -2.50 17.41
C PHE A 160 2.93 -3.80 18.19
N LEU A 161 2.30 -4.92 17.79
CA LEU A 161 2.52 -6.23 18.41
C LEU A 161 4.00 -6.62 18.35
N ALA A 162 4.65 -6.47 17.19
CA ALA A 162 6.08 -6.72 17.05
C ALA A 162 6.90 -5.89 18.05
N GLY A 163 6.57 -4.61 18.21
CA GLY A 163 7.22 -3.73 19.18
C GLY A 163 7.05 -4.17 20.63
N GLN A 164 5.88 -4.70 21.01
CA GLN A 164 5.67 -5.24 22.36
C GLN A 164 6.45 -6.55 22.57
N LEU A 165 6.49 -7.40 21.55
CA LEU A 165 7.22 -8.67 21.62
C LEU A 165 8.73 -8.45 21.75
N PHE A 166 9.33 -7.41 21.13
CA PHE A 166 10.74 -7.07 21.26
C PHE A 166 11.19 -6.77 22.70
N LYS A 167 10.27 -6.52 23.62
CA LYS A 167 10.61 -6.32 25.04
C LYS A 167 11.04 -7.60 25.74
N TYR A 168 10.56 -8.75 25.26
CA TYR A 168 10.68 -10.02 25.97
C TYR A 168 11.34 -11.12 25.14
N PHE A 169 11.37 -10.96 23.82
CA PHE A 169 11.74 -12.01 22.88
C PHE A 169 12.80 -11.53 21.88
N THR A 170 13.60 -12.47 21.39
CA THR A 170 14.49 -12.21 20.25
C THR A 170 13.65 -12.00 18.98
N TRP A 171 14.24 -11.36 17.98
CA TRP A 171 13.52 -11.08 16.73
C TRP A 171 13.04 -12.36 16.03
N GLN A 172 13.79 -13.48 16.12
CA GLN A 172 13.36 -14.77 15.58
C GLN A 172 12.13 -15.31 16.33
N GLN A 173 12.14 -15.22 17.68
CA GLN A 173 10.98 -15.63 18.49
C GLN A 173 9.75 -14.75 18.20
N CYS A 174 9.96 -13.42 18.03
CA CYS A 174 8.89 -12.52 17.63
C CYS A 174 8.25 -12.96 16.32
N TYR A 175 9.03 -13.26 15.30
CA TYR A 175 8.52 -13.73 14.02
C TYR A 175 7.79 -15.08 14.11
N ARG A 176 8.29 -16.04 14.92
CA ARG A 176 7.58 -17.31 15.16
C ARG A 176 6.22 -17.09 15.83
N ILE A 177 6.14 -16.22 16.83
CA ILE A 177 4.89 -15.89 17.51
C ILE A 177 3.93 -15.21 16.52
N ILE A 178 4.40 -14.23 15.75
CA ILE A 178 3.63 -13.55 14.70
C ILE A 178 3.10 -14.57 13.68
N THR A 179 3.93 -15.54 13.26
CA THR A 179 3.51 -16.62 12.35
C THR A 179 2.33 -17.42 12.90
N VAL A 180 2.42 -17.85 14.16
CA VAL A 180 1.34 -18.65 14.77
C VAL A 180 0.04 -17.87 14.82
N ILE A 181 0.10 -16.61 15.28
CA ILE A 181 -1.08 -15.75 15.37
C ILE A 181 -1.65 -15.49 13.95
N ALA A 182 -0.80 -15.19 12.99
CA ALA A 182 -1.20 -14.95 11.60
C ALA A 182 -1.87 -16.18 10.97
N LEU A 183 -1.32 -17.38 11.20
CA LEU A 183 -1.92 -18.62 10.74
C LEU A 183 -3.30 -18.86 11.38
N VAL A 184 -3.45 -18.64 12.69
CA VAL A 184 -4.74 -18.81 13.35
C VAL A 184 -5.80 -17.90 12.74
N PHE A 185 -5.55 -16.59 12.66
CA PHE A 185 -6.50 -15.64 12.08
C PHE A 185 -6.75 -15.90 10.58
N GLY A 186 -5.67 -16.15 9.82
CA GLY A 186 -5.75 -16.40 8.38
C GLY A 186 -6.47 -17.70 8.04
N LEU A 187 -6.20 -18.80 8.75
CA LEU A 187 -6.89 -20.08 8.54
C LEU A 187 -8.36 -20.00 8.96
N ILE A 188 -8.69 -19.34 10.07
CA ILE A 188 -10.09 -19.09 10.44
C ILE A 188 -10.81 -18.34 9.32
N ALA A 189 -10.20 -17.27 8.79
CA ALA A 189 -10.78 -16.50 7.69
C ALA A 189 -11.03 -17.37 6.46
N VAL A 190 -10.01 -18.09 5.99
CA VAL A 190 -10.07 -18.84 4.74
C VAL A 190 -10.93 -20.10 4.85
N LEU A 191 -10.83 -20.85 5.96
CA LEU A 191 -11.53 -22.12 6.10
C LEU A 191 -13.01 -21.95 6.42
N PHE A 192 -13.39 -20.92 7.18
CA PHE A 192 -14.75 -20.78 7.69
C PHE A 192 -15.51 -19.58 7.10
N LEU A 193 -14.84 -18.49 6.71
CA LEU A 193 -15.52 -17.27 6.30
C LEU A 193 -15.52 -17.06 4.78
N ILE A 194 -14.42 -17.39 4.10
CA ILE A 194 -14.31 -17.18 2.64
C ILE A 194 -15.12 -18.26 1.92
N ARG A 195 -16.22 -17.81 1.29
CA ARG A 195 -17.09 -18.61 0.41
C ARG A 195 -17.61 -17.71 -0.69
N THR A 196 -17.90 -18.28 -1.84
CA THR A 196 -18.62 -17.63 -2.93
C THR A 196 -20.12 -17.92 -2.85
N PRO A 197 -20.97 -17.09 -3.49
CA PRO A 197 -22.42 -17.36 -3.54
C PRO A 197 -22.75 -18.77 -4.04
N LYS A 198 -22.00 -19.24 -5.05
CA LYS A 198 -22.17 -20.58 -5.62
C LYS A 198 -21.86 -21.72 -4.65
N GLU A 199 -20.82 -21.55 -3.82
CA GLU A 199 -20.42 -22.57 -2.83
C GLU A 199 -21.42 -22.72 -1.67
N VAL A 200 -22.17 -21.66 -1.37
CA VAL A 200 -23.17 -21.65 -0.28
C VAL A 200 -24.59 -21.83 -0.80
N GLY A 201 -24.80 -21.76 -2.11
CA GLY A 201 -26.13 -21.86 -2.72
C GLY A 201 -27.03 -20.64 -2.44
N GLN A 202 -26.44 -19.49 -2.08
CA GLN A 202 -27.16 -18.23 -1.90
C GLN A 202 -27.07 -17.34 -3.13
N LEU A 203 -28.11 -16.54 -3.35
CA LEU A 203 -28.08 -15.50 -4.39
C LEU A 203 -27.27 -14.29 -3.90
N PRO A 204 -26.49 -13.64 -4.79
CA PRO A 204 -25.88 -12.36 -4.48
C PRO A 204 -26.93 -11.31 -4.11
N MET A 205 -26.53 -10.29 -3.34
CA MET A 205 -27.39 -9.14 -3.09
C MET A 205 -27.70 -8.43 -4.40
N PRO A 206 -28.99 -8.32 -4.80
CA PRO A 206 -29.37 -7.76 -6.09
C PRO A 206 -29.05 -6.27 -6.17
N ALA A 207 -28.81 -5.77 -7.39
CA ALA A 207 -28.77 -4.35 -7.66
C ALA A 207 -30.15 -3.73 -7.35
N LYS A 208 -30.17 -2.56 -6.71
CA LYS A 208 -31.42 -1.81 -6.55
C LYS A 208 -31.83 -1.27 -7.94
N GLU A 209 -33.05 -1.59 -8.36
CA GLU A 209 -33.57 -1.19 -9.69
C GLU A 209 -33.74 0.31 -9.91
N GLU A 210 -33.58 1.15 -8.89
CA GLU A 210 -33.71 2.60 -8.99
C GLU A 210 -32.36 3.25 -9.30
N ASN A 211 -32.16 3.64 -10.53
CA ASN A 211 -31.08 4.50 -11.08
C ASN A 211 -29.71 3.89 -11.41
N ASP A 212 -29.49 2.61 -11.33
CA ASP A 212 -28.38 2.01 -12.07
C ASP A 212 -28.77 1.77 -13.55
N THR A 213 -29.14 2.82 -14.26
CA THR A 213 -28.80 2.86 -15.68
C THR A 213 -27.30 2.71 -15.71
N VAL A 214 -26.84 1.53 -16.15
CA VAL A 214 -25.45 1.32 -16.57
C VAL A 214 -25.18 2.41 -17.59
N THR A 215 -24.76 3.58 -17.10
CA THR A 215 -24.48 4.71 -17.97
C THR A 215 -23.29 4.23 -18.76
N ASP A 216 -23.54 3.91 -20.03
CA ASP A 216 -22.50 3.46 -20.95
C ASP A 216 -21.26 4.32 -20.72
N PRO A 217 -20.13 3.76 -20.25
CA PRO A 217 -18.95 4.54 -19.91
C PRO A 217 -18.48 5.44 -21.06
N SER A 218 -18.86 5.07 -22.30
CA SER A 218 -18.56 5.86 -23.50
C SER A 218 -19.35 7.19 -23.57
N LYS A 219 -20.51 7.27 -22.90
CA LYS A 219 -21.39 8.47 -22.88
C LYS A 219 -21.08 9.43 -21.72
N LEU A 220 -20.23 9.03 -20.78
CA LEU A 220 -19.82 9.90 -19.67
C LEU A 220 -18.99 11.09 -20.19
N PRO A 221 -19.11 12.28 -19.56
CA PRO A 221 -18.27 13.42 -19.92
C PRO A 221 -16.82 13.15 -19.53
N GLY A 222 -15.89 13.47 -20.41
CA GLY A 222 -14.46 13.28 -20.13
C GLY A 222 -13.63 12.91 -21.33
N VAL A 223 -12.37 12.56 -21.09
CA VAL A 223 -11.37 12.25 -22.11
C VAL A 223 -11.31 10.75 -22.32
N THR A 224 -11.26 10.29 -23.59
CA THR A 224 -11.04 8.87 -23.89
C THR A 224 -9.62 8.45 -23.50
N HIS A 225 -9.42 7.18 -23.17
CA HIS A 225 -8.11 6.61 -22.84
C HIS A 225 -7.04 6.92 -23.90
N LYS A 226 -7.38 6.73 -25.19
CA LYS A 226 -6.47 7.02 -26.31
C LYS A 226 -6.10 8.51 -26.39
N ALA A 227 -7.02 9.41 -26.11
CA ALA A 227 -6.76 10.85 -26.09
C ALA A 227 -5.94 11.24 -24.85
N ALA A 228 -6.19 10.60 -23.69
CA ALA A 228 -5.40 10.81 -22.49
C ALA A 228 -3.93 10.43 -22.72
N LEU A 229 -3.64 9.25 -23.27
CA LEU A 229 -2.27 8.79 -23.57
C LEU A 229 -1.50 9.71 -24.53
N LYS A 230 -2.21 10.41 -25.43
CA LYS A 230 -1.61 11.39 -26.35
C LYS A 230 -1.39 12.77 -25.71
N SER A 231 -1.95 13.01 -24.52
CA SER A 231 -1.86 14.30 -23.86
C SER A 231 -0.56 14.44 -23.05
N GLY A 232 0.09 15.60 -23.14
CA GLY A 232 1.26 15.91 -22.28
C GLY A 232 0.90 15.87 -20.79
N SER A 233 -0.34 16.19 -20.43
CA SER A 233 -0.85 16.13 -19.06
C SER A 233 -0.80 14.72 -18.48
N PHE A 234 -1.04 13.68 -19.28
CA PHE A 234 -0.95 12.29 -18.84
C PHE A 234 0.50 11.92 -18.46
N TRP A 235 1.46 12.23 -19.31
CA TRP A 235 2.86 11.90 -19.05
C TRP A 235 3.46 12.71 -17.90
N LEU A 236 3.05 13.98 -17.75
CA LEU A 236 3.39 14.78 -16.57
C LEU A 236 2.86 14.14 -15.29
N LEU A 237 1.62 13.60 -15.34
CA LEU A 237 1.04 12.88 -14.20
C LEU A 237 1.79 11.57 -13.92
N VAL A 238 2.08 10.77 -14.94
CA VAL A 238 2.83 9.50 -14.82
C VAL A 238 4.19 9.72 -14.16
N ILE A 239 4.99 10.67 -14.66
CA ILE A 239 6.32 10.96 -14.12
C ILE A 239 6.20 11.60 -12.74
N GLY A 240 5.26 12.51 -12.56
CA GLY A 240 4.99 13.13 -11.26
C GLY A 240 4.57 12.10 -10.20
N MET A 241 3.72 11.14 -10.55
CA MET A 241 3.32 10.04 -9.66
C MET A 241 4.48 9.11 -9.35
N LEU A 242 5.28 8.75 -10.36
CA LEU A 242 6.48 7.94 -10.18
C LEU A 242 7.42 8.59 -9.15
N CYS A 243 7.72 9.88 -9.28
CA CYS A 243 8.55 10.61 -8.31
C CYS A 243 7.90 10.66 -6.92
N SER A 244 6.61 10.99 -6.84
CA SER A 244 5.89 11.12 -5.57
C SER A 244 5.82 9.82 -4.79
N VAL A 245 5.53 8.71 -5.48
CA VAL A 245 5.47 7.38 -4.87
C VAL A 245 6.86 6.89 -4.48
N THR A 246 7.89 7.15 -5.31
CA THR A 246 9.28 6.83 -4.97
C THR A 246 9.66 7.44 -3.61
N ALA A 247 9.32 8.69 -3.38
CA ALA A 247 9.60 9.37 -2.12
C ALA A 247 8.71 8.85 -0.96
N CYS A 248 7.41 8.70 -1.18
CA CYS A 248 6.46 8.28 -0.15
C CYS A 248 6.76 6.87 0.39
N SER A 249 7.06 5.92 -0.52
CA SER A 249 7.33 4.53 -0.15
C SER A 249 8.58 4.36 0.72
N ALA A 250 9.55 5.28 0.62
CA ALA A 250 10.73 5.25 1.48
C ALA A 250 10.41 5.52 2.95
N ILE A 251 9.46 6.41 3.23
CA ILE A 251 9.02 6.69 4.61
C ILE A 251 8.42 5.41 5.21
N ILE A 252 7.51 4.76 4.47
CA ILE A 252 6.82 3.55 4.92
C ILE A 252 7.81 2.43 5.25
N SER A 253 8.80 2.24 4.39
CA SER A 253 9.67 1.07 4.44
C SER A 253 10.87 1.24 5.37
N TYR A 254 11.38 2.47 5.54
CA TYR A 254 12.71 2.67 6.13
C TYR A 254 12.77 3.64 7.31
N ALA A 255 11.69 4.34 7.66
CA ALA A 255 11.68 5.26 8.80
C ALA A 255 12.04 4.56 10.12
N ALA A 256 11.51 3.37 10.37
CA ALA A 256 11.81 2.60 11.58
C ALA A 256 13.30 2.21 11.65
N ALA A 257 13.89 1.78 10.53
CA ALA A 257 15.31 1.44 10.46
C ALA A 257 16.20 2.67 10.69
N TYR A 258 15.80 3.83 10.17
CA TYR A 258 16.47 5.10 10.42
C TYR A 258 16.49 5.45 11.92
N TRP A 259 15.34 5.40 12.58
CA TRP A 259 15.24 5.70 14.01
C TRP A 259 16.05 4.73 14.86
N GLN A 260 16.07 3.43 14.52
CA GLN A 260 16.91 2.44 15.19
C GLN A 260 18.41 2.72 14.96
N GLY A 261 18.78 3.14 13.75
CA GLY A 261 20.15 3.55 13.43
C GLY A 261 20.63 4.76 14.23
N LEU A 262 19.72 5.61 14.70
CA LEU A 262 19.99 6.75 15.59
C LEU A 262 19.91 6.38 17.08
N GLY A 263 19.81 5.09 17.42
CA GLY A 263 19.83 4.60 18.79
C GLY A 263 18.45 4.45 19.45
N MET A 264 17.36 4.63 18.71
CA MET A 264 16.04 4.33 19.25
C MET A 264 15.87 2.79 19.39
N SER A 265 15.29 2.36 20.52
CA SER A 265 15.00 0.94 20.71
C SER A 265 14.03 0.40 19.67
N ALA A 266 14.11 -0.89 19.33
CA ALA A 266 13.20 -1.55 18.40
C ALA A 266 11.73 -1.41 18.83
N THR A 267 11.46 -1.49 20.13
CA THR A 267 10.11 -1.26 20.70
C THR A 267 9.62 0.15 20.45
N ALA A 268 10.44 1.16 20.73
CA ALA A 268 10.02 2.56 20.56
C ALA A 268 9.80 2.89 19.08
N SER A 269 10.71 2.45 18.19
CA SER A 269 10.56 2.66 16.75
C SER A 269 9.31 1.96 16.19
N SER A 270 9.00 0.75 16.66
CA SER A 270 7.78 0.01 16.29
C SER A 270 6.52 0.75 16.75
N ASN A 271 6.51 1.27 17.98
CA ASN A 271 5.36 2.02 18.50
C ASN A 271 5.10 3.30 17.66
N TRP A 272 6.15 4.07 17.34
CA TRP A 272 6.01 5.25 16.50
C TRP A 272 5.58 4.91 15.06
N THR A 273 6.11 3.81 14.51
CA THR A 273 5.67 3.31 13.21
C THR A 273 4.20 2.89 13.23
N ALA A 274 3.75 2.23 14.30
CA ALA A 274 2.34 1.87 14.46
C ALA A 274 1.43 3.10 14.52
N VAL A 275 1.82 4.15 15.25
CA VAL A 275 1.09 5.44 15.30
C VAL A 275 1.05 6.08 13.91
N TYR A 276 2.17 6.12 13.20
CA TYR A 276 2.24 6.59 11.82
C TYR A 276 1.26 5.82 10.90
N LEU A 277 1.26 4.49 10.94
CA LEU A 277 0.39 3.65 10.13
C LEU A 277 -1.09 3.82 10.48
N LEU A 278 -1.41 4.04 11.75
CA LEU A 278 -2.77 4.36 12.18
C LEU A 278 -3.23 5.71 11.59
N ILE A 279 -2.39 6.75 11.69
CA ILE A 279 -2.69 8.06 11.09
C ILE A 279 -2.83 7.94 9.57
N SER A 280 -1.98 7.14 8.92
CA SER A 280 -2.07 6.84 7.48
C SER A 280 -3.42 6.23 7.09
N SER A 281 -3.89 5.28 7.90
CA SER A 281 -5.19 4.61 7.68
C SER A 281 -6.35 5.59 7.82
N LEU A 282 -6.31 6.44 8.86
CA LEU A 282 -7.31 7.49 9.07
C LEU A 282 -7.27 8.53 7.92
N SER A 283 -6.08 8.93 7.50
CA SER A 283 -5.91 9.86 6.37
C SER A 283 -6.50 9.30 5.08
N LEU A 284 -6.33 7.99 4.83
CA LEU A 284 -6.91 7.33 3.68
C LEU A 284 -8.45 7.27 3.74
N LEU A 285 -9.02 7.01 4.93
CA LEU A 285 -10.48 7.00 5.13
C LEU A 285 -11.12 8.36 4.85
N ILE A 286 -10.47 9.44 5.25
CA ILE A 286 -11.00 10.81 5.06
C ILE A 286 -10.53 11.45 3.74
N ALA A 287 -9.63 10.80 2.99
CA ALA A 287 -9.02 11.34 1.77
C ALA A 287 -10.05 11.86 0.77
N GLY A 288 -11.12 11.09 0.53
CA GLY A 288 -12.21 11.48 -0.38
C GLY A 288 -12.93 12.75 0.05
N ALA A 289 -13.23 12.90 1.34
CA ALA A 289 -13.89 14.09 1.87
C ALA A 289 -12.99 15.34 1.79
N VAL A 290 -11.70 15.17 2.11
CA VAL A 290 -10.69 16.24 2.01
C VAL A 290 -10.48 16.63 0.55
N PHE A 291 -10.38 15.66 -0.36
CA PHE A 291 -10.24 15.88 -1.79
C PHE A 291 -11.43 16.67 -2.39
N LYS A 292 -12.66 16.30 -2.00
CA LYS A 292 -13.87 17.02 -2.42
C LYS A 292 -13.82 18.50 -2.04
N LYS A 293 -13.30 18.83 -0.85
CA LYS A 293 -13.17 20.20 -0.33
C LYS A 293 -12.01 20.97 -0.98
N LEU A 294 -10.83 20.36 -1.07
CA LEU A 294 -9.60 21.01 -1.54
C LEU A 294 -9.41 20.92 -3.07
N LYS A 295 -10.15 20.07 -3.75
CA LYS A 295 -9.99 19.73 -5.16
C LYS A 295 -8.58 19.18 -5.46
N SER A 296 -8.30 18.85 -6.74
CA SER A 296 -7.01 18.22 -7.13
C SER A 296 -5.79 19.04 -6.72
N SER A 297 -5.80 20.37 -6.95
CA SER A 297 -4.64 21.22 -6.67
C SER A 297 -4.35 21.36 -5.18
N GLY A 298 -5.38 21.68 -4.38
CA GLY A 298 -5.20 21.85 -2.92
C GLY A 298 -4.84 20.54 -2.22
N TYR A 299 -5.41 19.42 -2.65
CA TYR A 299 -5.08 18.11 -2.11
C TYR A 299 -3.63 17.69 -2.45
N THR A 300 -3.19 17.96 -3.70
CA THR A 300 -1.79 17.75 -4.10
C THR A 300 -0.84 18.57 -3.24
N LEU A 301 -1.11 19.85 -3.04
CA LEU A 301 -0.29 20.72 -2.18
C LEU A 301 -0.23 20.21 -0.74
N LEU A 302 -1.38 19.88 -0.14
CA LEU A 302 -1.44 19.36 1.23
C LEU A 302 -0.56 18.12 1.41
N THR A 303 -0.75 17.11 0.57
CA THR A 303 -0.05 15.83 0.70
C THR A 303 1.45 15.96 0.45
N HIS A 304 1.86 16.74 -0.55
CA HIS A 304 3.28 16.91 -0.89
C HIS A 304 4.00 17.85 0.09
N ILE A 305 3.37 18.92 0.57
CA ILE A 305 3.96 19.78 1.61
C ILE A 305 4.17 18.96 2.89
N CYS A 306 3.21 18.13 3.29
CA CYS A 306 3.39 17.22 4.42
C CYS A 306 4.55 16.24 4.19
N MET A 307 4.71 15.70 2.98
CA MET A 307 5.80 14.80 2.64
C MET A 307 7.16 15.49 2.70
N ILE A 308 7.29 16.69 2.12
CA ILE A 308 8.52 17.49 2.16
C ILE A 308 8.86 17.88 3.60
N ALA A 309 7.85 18.31 4.39
CA ALA A 309 8.02 18.61 5.81
C ALA A 309 8.49 17.39 6.61
N CYS A 310 7.95 16.21 6.31
CA CYS A 310 8.38 14.95 6.92
C CYS A 310 9.88 14.70 6.69
N PHE A 311 10.37 14.83 5.45
CA PHE A 311 11.80 14.66 5.16
C PHE A 311 12.68 15.72 5.85
N ALA A 312 12.24 16.99 5.88
CA ALA A 312 12.95 18.04 6.59
C ALA A 312 13.03 17.76 8.11
N LEU A 313 11.93 17.31 8.71
CA LEU A 313 11.88 16.92 10.11
C LEU A 313 12.75 15.68 10.40
N MET A 314 12.80 14.70 9.49
CA MET A 314 13.70 13.55 9.61
C MET A 314 15.18 14.00 9.67
N LEU A 315 15.57 14.98 8.86
CA LEU A 315 16.94 15.52 8.87
C LEU A 315 17.27 16.26 10.16
N VAL A 316 16.29 16.99 10.73
CA VAL A 316 16.46 17.75 11.99
C VAL A 316 16.41 16.84 13.20
N TRP A 317 15.73 15.71 13.10
CA TRP A 317 15.59 14.76 14.19
C TRP A 317 16.91 14.04 14.46
N GLY A 318 17.52 14.31 15.60
CA GLY A 318 18.78 13.70 16.08
C GLY A 318 18.63 13.10 17.46
N ALA A 319 19.74 12.66 18.06
CA ALA A 319 19.77 11.99 19.36
C ALA A 319 19.15 12.81 20.53
N ASN A 320 19.06 14.12 20.38
CA ASN A 320 18.48 15.04 21.38
C ASN A 320 17.07 15.51 21.01
N SER A 321 16.41 14.86 20.09
CA SER A 321 15.11 15.30 19.56
C SER A 321 14.00 15.11 20.57
N SER A 322 13.15 16.11 20.68
CA SER A 322 11.96 16.05 21.53
C SER A 322 10.90 15.13 20.96
N SER A 323 10.08 14.53 21.82
CA SER A 323 8.90 13.76 21.40
C SER A 323 7.93 14.57 20.53
N PHE A 324 7.93 15.90 20.64
CA PHE A 324 7.13 16.78 19.82
C PHE A 324 7.53 16.71 18.33
N ILE A 325 8.84 16.73 18.01
CA ILE A 325 9.31 16.58 16.62
C ILE A 325 8.89 15.21 16.06
N MET A 326 8.96 14.16 16.86
CA MET A 326 8.52 12.83 16.46
C MET A 326 7.02 12.80 16.15
N VAL A 327 6.18 13.46 16.96
CA VAL A 327 4.75 13.59 16.66
C VAL A 327 4.53 14.30 15.33
N LEU A 328 5.26 15.38 15.05
CA LEU A 328 5.17 16.08 13.76
C LEU A 328 5.59 15.16 12.58
N ILE A 329 6.65 14.38 12.75
CA ILE A 329 7.10 13.41 11.73
C ILE A 329 5.98 12.41 11.41
N VAL A 330 5.43 11.74 12.43
CA VAL A 330 4.41 10.69 12.19
C VAL A 330 3.09 11.25 11.65
N VAL A 331 2.73 12.49 12.05
CA VAL A 331 1.54 13.17 11.52
C VAL A 331 1.73 13.54 10.05
N THR A 332 2.85 14.19 9.71
CA THR A 332 3.14 14.59 8.32
C THR A 332 3.31 13.39 7.42
N ALA A 333 3.99 12.33 7.89
CA ALA A 333 4.11 11.06 7.20
C ALA A 333 2.73 10.39 6.96
N GLY A 334 1.86 10.38 7.97
CA GLY A 334 0.53 9.78 7.85
C GLY A 334 -0.38 10.55 6.88
N VAL A 335 -0.30 11.87 6.85
CA VAL A 335 -1.10 12.72 5.94
C VAL A 335 -0.66 12.57 4.49
N CYS A 336 0.62 12.31 4.20
CA CYS A 336 1.09 12.11 2.82
C CYS A 336 0.85 10.68 2.29
N TYR A 337 0.57 9.69 3.15
CA TYR A 337 0.39 8.30 2.77
C TYR A 337 -0.60 8.05 1.61
N PRO A 338 -1.74 8.76 1.47
CA PRO A 338 -2.64 8.56 0.34
C PRO A 338 -1.98 8.69 -1.05
N ILE A 339 -0.80 9.32 -1.16
CA ILE A 339 -0.01 9.40 -2.40
C ILE A 339 0.29 8.01 -2.96
N ASP A 340 0.58 7.05 -2.10
CA ASP A 340 0.90 5.67 -2.49
C ASP A 340 -0.34 4.83 -2.85
N ALA A 341 -1.54 5.23 -2.42
CA ALA A 341 -2.74 4.40 -2.50
C ALA A 341 -3.88 5.02 -3.32
N ALA A 342 -4.50 6.09 -2.83
CA ALA A 342 -5.74 6.64 -3.37
C ALA A 342 -5.55 7.86 -4.28
N PHE A 343 -4.48 8.59 -4.10
CA PHE A 343 -4.19 9.83 -4.82
C PHE A 343 -4.20 9.66 -6.35
N PRO A 344 -3.60 8.57 -6.95
CA PRO A 344 -3.60 8.40 -8.40
C PRO A 344 -4.99 8.41 -9.01
N SER A 345 -5.93 7.68 -8.39
CA SER A 345 -7.31 7.62 -8.87
C SER A 345 -8.05 8.95 -8.71
N MET A 346 -7.89 9.62 -7.57
CA MET A 346 -8.56 10.89 -7.28
C MET A 346 -8.10 12.00 -8.23
N VAL A 347 -6.80 12.13 -8.44
CA VAL A 347 -6.23 13.18 -9.31
C VAL A 347 -6.54 12.89 -10.77
N ALA A 348 -6.50 11.62 -11.20
CA ALA A 348 -6.88 11.23 -12.56
C ALA A 348 -8.32 11.63 -12.90
N HIS A 349 -9.28 11.40 -12.00
CA HIS A 349 -10.67 11.86 -12.18
C HIS A 349 -10.76 13.38 -12.37
N GLY A 350 -9.96 14.14 -11.60
CA GLY A 350 -9.94 15.61 -11.71
C GLY A 350 -9.33 16.15 -13.00
N ILE A 351 -8.45 15.36 -13.66
CA ILE A 351 -7.74 15.77 -14.88
C ILE A 351 -8.45 15.27 -16.15
N PHE A 352 -8.97 14.03 -16.15
CA PHE A 352 -9.49 13.35 -17.35
C PHE A 352 -11.01 13.15 -17.33
N GLY A 353 -11.66 13.28 -16.17
CA GLY A 353 -13.08 12.98 -16.00
C GLY A 353 -13.39 11.50 -15.89
N PRO A 354 -14.68 11.11 -15.78
CA PRO A 354 -15.09 9.72 -15.55
C PRO A 354 -15.02 8.81 -16.79
N LYS A 355 -14.92 9.37 -18.01
CA LYS A 355 -14.91 8.59 -19.26
C LYS A 355 -13.66 7.72 -19.32
N GLU A 356 -13.84 6.41 -19.49
CA GLU A 356 -12.76 5.41 -19.60
C GLU A 356 -11.69 5.50 -18.49
N ILE A 357 -12.06 6.08 -17.34
CA ILE A 357 -11.12 6.40 -16.25
C ILE A 357 -10.43 5.16 -15.67
N ALA A 358 -11.10 4.01 -15.67
CA ALA A 358 -10.53 2.76 -15.17
C ALA A 358 -9.28 2.33 -15.95
N LEU A 359 -9.26 2.54 -17.27
CA LEU A 359 -8.10 2.24 -18.12
C LEU A 359 -6.95 3.23 -17.85
N ILE A 360 -7.29 4.51 -17.64
CA ILE A 360 -6.31 5.54 -17.32
C ILE A 360 -5.65 5.25 -15.95
N ILE A 361 -6.46 4.92 -14.94
CA ILE A 361 -5.96 4.55 -13.60
C ILE A 361 -5.11 3.29 -13.68
N GLY A 362 -5.50 2.28 -14.47
CA GLY A 362 -4.70 1.07 -14.66
C GLY A 362 -3.27 1.38 -15.13
N ASN A 363 -3.11 2.30 -16.07
CA ASN A 363 -1.78 2.72 -16.52
C ASN A 363 -1.02 3.53 -15.43
N LEU A 364 -1.72 4.35 -14.65
CA LEU A 364 -1.11 5.09 -13.54
C LEU A 364 -0.63 4.16 -12.42
N MET A 365 -1.31 3.05 -12.18
CA MET A 365 -0.87 2.04 -11.21
C MET A 365 0.47 1.42 -11.58
N THR A 366 0.78 1.29 -12.87
CA THR A 366 2.11 0.87 -13.32
C THR A 366 3.20 1.86 -12.85
N ALA A 367 2.93 3.17 -12.91
CA ALA A 367 3.85 4.18 -12.39
C ALA A 367 4.00 4.09 -10.86
N VAL A 368 2.93 3.75 -10.13
CA VAL A 368 2.98 3.52 -8.68
C VAL A 368 3.93 2.36 -8.36
N TYR A 369 3.75 1.20 -8.97
CA TYR A 369 4.62 0.05 -8.74
C TYR A 369 6.06 0.29 -9.18
N ALA A 370 6.25 0.99 -10.30
CA ALA A 370 7.59 1.41 -10.74
C ALA A 370 8.25 2.38 -9.74
N GLY A 371 7.48 3.31 -9.16
CA GLY A 371 7.94 4.21 -8.11
C GLY A 371 8.38 3.47 -6.84
N GLN A 372 7.61 2.49 -6.38
CA GLN A 372 7.99 1.64 -5.24
C GLN A 372 9.27 0.85 -5.50
N LEU A 373 9.45 0.30 -6.73
CA LEU A 373 10.66 -0.39 -7.13
C LEU A 373 11.87 0.56 -7.14
N ILE A 374 11.73 1.73 -7.75
CA ILE A 374 12.79 2.76 -7.79
C ILE A 374 13.14 3.22 -6.37
N SER A 375 12.15 3.38 -5.49
CA SER A 375 12.36 3.71 -4.07
C SER A 375 13.31 2.72 -3.40
N SER A 376 13.06 1.42 -3.57
CA SER A 376 13.88 0.37 -2.96
C SER A 376 15.30 0.33 -3.55
N LEU A 377 15.44 0.41 -4.88
CA LEU A 377 16.73 0.43 -5.57
C LEU A 377 17.55 1.68 -5.18
N LEU A 378 16.93 2.85 -5.21
CA LEU A 378 17.58 4.11 -4.85
C LEU A 378 17.99 4.12 -3.38
N THR A 379 17.15 3.61 -2.49
CA THR A 379 17.50 3.46 -1.07
C THR A 379 18.70 2.56 -0.89
N SER A 380 18.74 1.39 -1.53
CA SER A 380 19.90 0.48 -1.45
C SER A 380 21.18 1.16 -1.93
N ALA A 381 21.11 1.86 -3.06
CA ALA A 381 22.27 2.57 -3.64
C ALA A 381 22.76 3.71 -2.73
N VAL A 382 21.85 4.53 -2.20
CA VAL A 382 22.21 5.68 -1.36
C VAL A 382 22.71 5.24 0.01
N LEU A 383 22.11 4.21 0.63
CA LEU A 383 22.61 3.69 1.90
C LEU A 383 23.99 3.03 1.82
N ALA A 384 24.46 2.67 0.62
CA ALA A 384 25.82 2.22 0.39
C ALA A 384 26.84 3.39 0.38
N THR A 385 26.39 4.64 0.34
CA THR A 385 27.26 5.84 0.37
C THR A 385 27.54 6.29 1.81
N PRO A 386 28.64 7.02 2.08
CA PRO A 386 28.95 7.53 3.42
C PRO A 386 27.89 8.43 4.04
N GLY A 387 27.04 9.07 3.22
CA GLY A 387 25.98 9.96 3.71
C GLY A 387 24.75 9.22 4.28
N GLY A 388 24.60 7.93 3.98
CA GLY A 388 23.57 7.07 4.53
C GLY A 388 22.14 7.67 4.46
N PHE A 389 21.41 7.58 5.55
CA PHE A 389 20.04 8.08 5.63
C PHE A 389 19.90 9.60 5.45
N ASN A 390 20.88 10.41 5.86
CA ASN A 390 20.79 11.85 5.66
C ASN A 390 20.76 12.21 4.16
N THR A 391 21.65 11.60 3.38
CA THR A 391 21.63 11.75 1.92
C THR A 391 20.31 11.22 1.33
N LEU A 392 19.79 10.10 1.87
CA LEU A 392 18.54 9.52 1.44
C LEU A 392 17.36 10.50 1.59
N TRP A 393 17.21 11.13 2.76
CA TRP A 393 16.12 12.06 3.01
C TRP A 393 16.22 13.34 2.18
N ILE A 394 17.45 13.84 1.91
CA ILE A 394 17.66 14.96 0.99
C ILE A 394 17.23 14.61 -0.43
N VAL A 395 17.67 13.45 -0.95
CA VAL A 395 17.34 12.99 -2.30
C VAL A 395 15.83 12.81 -2.45
N PHE A 396 15.17 12.13 -1.52
CA PHE A 396 13.72 11.93 -1.58
C PHE A 396 12.94 13.22 -1.36
N GLY A 397 13.44 14.14 -0.55
CA GLY A 397 12.89 15.49 -0.43
C GLY A 397 12.92 16.23 -1.77
N ALA A 398 14.04 16.19 -2.48
CA ALA A 398 14.15 16.80 -3.80
C ALA A 398 13.23 16.11 -4.83
N VAL A 399 13.21 14.77 -4.85
CA VAL A 399 12.33 13.99 -5.73
C VAL A 399 10.85 14.30 -5.46
N SER A 400 10.45 14.51 -4.19
CA SER A 400 9.07 14.86 -3.84
C SER A 400 8.67 16.25 -4.34
N ILE A 401 9.60 17.22 -4.33
CA ILE A 401 9.38 18.56 -4.90
C ILE A 401 9.16 18.45 -6.42
N VAL A 402 10.00 17.68 -7.11
CA VAL A 402 9.83 17.43 -8.55
C VAL A 402 8.48 16.77 -8.83
N GLY A 403 8.10 15.76 -8.06
CA GLY A 403 6.81 15.10 -8.16
C GLY A 403 5.64 16.06 -7.99
N MET A 404 5.68 16.91 -6.97
CA MET A 404 4.67 17.94 -6.72
C MET A 404 4.52 18.90 -7.92
N VAL A 405 5.63 19.41 -8.43
CA VAL A 405 5.61 20.35 -9.57
C VAL A 405 5.02 19.69 -10.82
N LEU A 406 5.43 18.46 -11.15
CA LEU A 406 4.94 17.75 -12.32
C LEU A 406 3.43 17.43 -12.21
N VAL A 407 2.95 16.99 -11.04
CA VAL A 407 1.53 16.77 -10.81
C VAL A 407 0.74 18.07 -10.92
N MET A 408 1.24 19.17 -10.35
CA MET A 408 0.60 20.48 -10.46
C MET A 408 0.53 20.98 -11.90
N LEU A 409 1.60 20.80 -12.69
CA LEU A 409 1.60 21.11 -14.12
C LEU A 409 0.59 20.25 -14.89
N SER A 410 0.48 18.96 -14.56
CA SER A 410 -0.53 18.08 -15.13
C SER A 410 -1.95 18.59 -14.87
N ILE A 411 -2.24 19.01 -13.62
CA ILE A 411 -3.55 19.59 -13.25
C ILE A 411 -3.79 20.92 -13.96
N ALA A 412 -2.77 21.75 -14.12
CA ALA A 412 -2.89 23.03 -14.82
C ALA A 412 -3.18 22.85 -16.33
N THR A 413 -2.57 21.84 -16.95
CA THR A 413 -2.73 21.53 -18.38
C THR A 413 -3.85 20.55 -18.67
N SER A 414 -4.75 20.29 -17.70
CA SER A 414 -5.84 19.31 -17.76
C SER A 414 -6.64 19.39 -19.07
N PRO A 415 -6.76 18.27 -19.83
CA PRO A 415 -7.58 18.23 -21.04
C PRO A 415 -9.07 18.36 -20.73
N LEU A 416 -9.53 17.93 -19.56
CA LEU A 416 -10.94 18.13 -19.15
C LEU A 416 -11.28 19.60 -18.98
N LYS A 417 -10.37 20.42 -18.43
CA LYS A 417 -10.58 21.87 -18.32
C LYS A 417 -10.68 22.54 -19.69
N LYS A 418 -9.88 22.06 -20.67
CA LYS A 418 -9.94 22.57 -22.06
C LYS A 418 -11.27 22.23 -22.72
N LEU A 419 -11.75 20.98 -22.54
CA LEU A 419 -13.06 20.55 -23.06
C LEU A 419 -14.21 21.39 -22.47
N ASN A 420 -14.21 21.57 -21.15
CA ASN A 420 -15.27 22.34 -20.47
C ASN A 420 -15.25 23.82 -20.90
N LYS A 421 -14.06 24.42 -21.11
CA LYS A 421 -13.95 25.80 -21.62
C LYS A 421 -14.43 25.92 -23.07
N ALA A 422 -14.15 24.94 -23.91
CA ALA A 422 -14.64 24.91 -25.28
C ALA A 422 -16.18 24.75 -25.33
N ALA A 423 -16.78 23.90 -24.49
CA ALA A 423 -18.22 23.72 -24.38
C ALA A 423 -18.91 24.97 -23.87
N SER A 424 -18.36 25.69 -22.90
CA SER A 424 -18.93 26.95 -22.40
C SER A 424 -18.74 28.15 -23.35
N ALA A 425 -17.86 28.08 -24.34
CA ALA A 425 -17.68 29.09 -25.35
C ALA A 425 -18.59 28.86 -26.59
N ALA A 426 -19.14 27.64 -26.71
CA ALA A 426 -20.06 27.27 -27.80
C ALA A 426 -21.55 27.44 -27.44
N ASN A 427 -21.88 27.66 -26.17
CA ASN A 427 -23.17 28.04 -25.63
C ASN A 427 -23.23 29.57 -25.40
#